data_06e9b87574c68be7505893a83daef658
#
_entry.id   06e9b87574c68be7505893a83daef658
#
_cell.length_a   1.000
_cell.length_b   1.000
_cell.length_c   1.000
_cell.angle_alpha   90.00
_cell.angle_beta   90.00
_cell.angle_gamma   90.00
#
_symmetry.space_group_name_H-M   'P 1'
#
loop_
_entity.id
_entity.type
_entity.pdbx_description
1 polymer ?
#
loop_
_entity_poly.entity_id
_entity_poly.type
_entity_poly.pdbx_seq_one_letter_code
_entity_poly.pdbx_strand_id
1 'polypeptide(L)'
;MPVGQQMVGEFMTGKKEWVISDGFMNATSSGDFVSHEAVCVLNLSGQTANVAITIYFEDREPMKGFTTTCENERTNHIRLDKIENDRGEKIPREVPYAIVVESDVPIVVQHTRMDVSQAEMALMTTLAYS
;
A
#
# COMPACT_ATOMS: atom_id res chain seq x y z
N MET A 1 26.14 19.06 -15.74
CA MET A 1 25.60 17.74 -15.53
C MET A 1 24.29 17.59 -16.25
N PRO A 2 24.00 16.43 -16.70
CA PRO A 2 22.64 16.18 -17.09
C PRO A 2 21.74 16.37 -15.89
N VAL A 3 20.75 17.20 -16.03
CA VAL A 3 19.85 17.50 -14.92
C VAL A 3 19.25 16.22 -14.34
N GLY A 4 18.81 15.30 -15.18
CA GLY A 4 18.22 14.08 -14.71
C GLY A 4 19.15 13.20 -13.91
N GLN A 5 20.41 13.13 -14.30
CA GLN A 5 21.37 12.29 -13.61
C GLN A 5 21.61 12.75 -12.18
N GLN A 6 21.74 14.03 -11.98
CA GLN A 6 21.93 14.58 -10.65
C GLN A 6 20.64 14.50 -9.85
N MET A 7 19.52 14.73 -10.50
CA MET A 7 18.23 14.79 -9.83
C MET A 7 17.80 13.46 -9.25
N VAL A 8 18.20 12.33 -9.83
CA VAL A 8 17.80 11.02 -9.31
C VAL A 8 18.19 10.85 -7.85
N GLY A 9 19.41 11.27 -7.47
CA GLY A 9 19.86 11.16 -6.10
C GLY A 9 19.37 12.30 -5.21
N GLU A 10 19.20 13.50 -5.79
CA GLU A 10 18.94 14.70 -5.00
C GLU A 10 17.47 15.05 -4.85
N PHE A 11 16.65 14.74 -5.83
CA PHE A 11 15.25 15.15 -5.83
C PHE A 11 14.34 14.13 -5.23
N MET A 12 14.83 12.94 -4.97
CA MET A 12 14.15 11.94 -4.15
C MET A 12 12.63 12.00 -4.30
N THR A 13 12.15 11.70 -5.50
CA THR A 13 10.72 11.68 -5.77
C THR A 13 10.00 10.85 -4.72
N GLY A 14 9.03 11.47 -4.05
CA GLY A 14 8.24 10.81 -3.03
C GLY A 14 8.61 11.21 -1.62
N LYS A 15 8.07 10.47 -0.67
CA LYS A 15 8.23 10.68 0.78
C LYS A 15 8.44 9.35 1.45
N LYS A 16 8.87 9.42 2.71
CA LYS A 16 9.12 8.21 3.53
C LYS A 16 7.89 7.74 4.30
N GLU A 17 6.85 8.58 4.38
CA GLU A 17 5.63 8.23 5.11
C GLU A 17 4.41 8.61 4.29
N TRP A 18 3.46 7.68 4.20
CA TRP A 18 2.21 7.86 3.46
C TRP A 18 1.03 7.37 4.28
N VAL A 19 -0.09 8.06 4.16
CA VAL A 19 -1.31 7.77 4.92
C VAL A 19 -2.48 7.59 3.96
N ILE A 20 -3.24 6.54 4.19
CA ILE A 20 -4.50 6.28 3.49
C ILE A 20 -5.55 6.12 4.59
N SER A 21 -6.48 7.08 4.70
CA SER A 21 -7.42 7.10 5.82
C SER A 21 -8.66 6.24 5.61
N ASP A 22 -8.91 5.75 4.40
CA ASP A 22 -10.12 4.99 4.10
C ASP A 22 -9.77 3.67 3.44
N GLY A 23 -9.84 2.59 4.21
CA GLY A 23 -9.66 1.24 3.74
C GLY A 23 -10.82 0.36 4.17
N PHE A 24 -11.20 -0.57 3.30
CA PHE A 24 -12.26 -1.54 3.58
C PHE A 24 -12.20 -2.65 2.54
N MET A 25 -12.25 -3.90 2.98
CA MET A 25 -12.31 -5.05 2.09
C MET A 25 -13.60 -5.82 2.33
N ASN A 26 -14.43 -5.89 1.30
CA ASN A 26 -15.67 -6.63 1.35
C ASN A 26 -15.39 -8.12 1.45
N ALA A 27 -16.14 -8.83 2.30
CA ALA A 27 -16.02 -10.29 2.42
C ALA A 27 -16.66 -11.02 1.25
N THR A 28 -17.63 -10.37 0.57
CA THR A 28 -18.35 -10.96 -0.55
C THR A 28 -17.64 -10.68 -1.84
N SER A 29 -17.57 -11.68 -2.71
CA SER A 29 -17.03 -11.54 -4.07
C SER A 29 -17.95 -12.28 -5.04
N SER A 30 -18.16 -11.68 -6.21
CA SER A 30 -18.96 -12.28 -7.30
C SER A 30 -18.08 -12.45 -8.52
N GLY A 31 -18.22 -13.58 -9.19
CA GLY A 31 -17.42 -13.88 -10.39
C GLY A 31 -16.04 -14.42 -10.05
N ASP A 32 -15.10 -14.19 -10.96
CA ASP A 32 -13.77 -14.80 -10.88
C ASP A 32 -12.79 -13.99 -10.03
N PHE A 33 -13.13 -12.75 -9.70
CA PHE A 33 -12.25 -11.86 -8.96
C PHE A 33 -12.66 -11.79 -7.49
N VAL A 34 -11.67 -11.51 -6.62
CA VAL A 34 -11.86 -11.35 -5.19
C VAL A 34 -11.77 -9.87 -4.84
N SER A 35 -12.74 -9.38 -4.06
CA SER A 35 -12.68 -8.02 -3.53
C SER A 35 -11.39 -7.84 -2.73
N HIS A 36 -10.64 -6.79 -3.02
CA HIS A 36 -9.37 -6.56 -2.34
C HIS A 36 -8.92 -5.11 -2.47
N GLU A 37 -7.88 -4.78 -1.74
CA GLU A 37 -7.16 -3.52 -1.87
C GLU A 37 -5.69 -3.79 -2.09
N ALA A 38 -5.01 -2.82 -2.67
CA ALA A 38 -3.56 -2.86 -2.84
C ALA A 38 -2.94 -1.51 -2.50
N VAL A 39 -1.79 -1.56 -1.87
CA VAL A 39 -0.90 -0.41 -1.72
C VAL A 39 0.14 -0.55 -2.82
N CYS A 40 0.16 0.42 -3.72
CA CYS A 40 1.04 0.39 -4.88
C CYS A 40 2.22 1.32 -4.62
N VAL A 41 3.42 0.74 -4.55
CA VAL A 41 4.65 1.46 -4.22
C VAL A 41 5.52 1.57 -5.47
N LEU A 42 6.03 2.76 -5.74
CA LEU A 42 7.06 2.99 -6.77
C LEU A 42 8.31 3.50 -6.08
N ASN A 43 9.44 2.85 -6.32
CA ASN A 43 10.72 3.23 -5.74
C ASN A 43 11.68 3.75 -6.81
N LEU A 44 12.05 5.02 -6.73
CA LEU A 44 13.01 5.67 -7.62
C LEU A 44 14.21 6.23 -6.84
N SER A 45 14.43 5.74 -5.62
CA SER A 45 15.40 6.33 -4.69
C SER A 45 16.87 6.02 -5.01
N GLY A 46 17.12 5.01 -5.79
CA GLY A 46 18.48 4.50 -6.02
C GLY A 46 18.86 3.36 -5.09
N GLN A 47 18.05 3.03 -4.11
CA GLN A 47 18.32 1.97 -3.15
C GLN A 47 17.06 1.12 -2.97
N THR A 48 17.23 -0.09 -2.45
CA THR A 48 16.08 -0.91 -2.08
C THR A 48 15.31 -0.24 -0.94
N ALA A 49 14.00 -0.13 -1.08
CA ALA A 49 13.12 0.39 -0.03
C ALA A 49 12.72 -0.74 0.90
N ASN A 50 12.86 -0.54 2.19
CA ASN A 50 12.27 -1.40 3.21
C ASN A 50 10.99 -0.75 3.67
N VAL A 51 9.87 -1.43 3.44
CA VAL A 51 8.53 -0.88 3.61
C VAL A 51 7.85 -1.55 4.77
N ALA A 52 7.29 -0.75 5.67
CA ALA A 52 6.51 -1.22 6.81
C ALA A 52 5.10 -0.64 6.72
N ILE A 53 4.10 -1.48 6.98
CA ILE A 53 2.69 -1.09 6.94
C ILE A 53 2.10 -1.30 8.32
N THR A 54 1.36 -0.30 8.79
CA THR A 54 0.56 -0.37 10.02
C THR A 54 -0.88 -0.12 9.66
N ILE A 55 -1.77 -0.93 10.23
CA ILE A 55 -3.22 -0.84 10.01
C ILE A 55 -3.86 -0.32 11.29
N TYR A 56 -4.66 0.74 11.17
CA TYR A 56 -5.38 1.36 12.28
C TYR A 56 -6.87 1.10 12.14
N PHE A 57 -7.54 0.90 13.26
CA PHE A 57 -8.97 0.58 13.31
C PHE A 57 -9.72 1.59 14.19
N GLU A 58 -11.04 1.57 14.09
CA GLU A 58 -11.89 2.42 14.93
C GLU A 58 -12.01 1.88 16.36
N ASP A 59 -12.00 0.57 16.53
CA ASP A 59 -12.48 -0.11 17.73
C ASP A 59 -11.48 -1.07 18.36
N ARG A 60 -10.24 -1.11 17.89
CA ARG A 60 -9.23 -2.05 18.38
C ARG A 60 -7.83 -1.51 18.17
N GLU A 61 -6.86 -2.17 18.77
CA GLU A 61 -5.46 -1.79 18.66
C GLU A 61 -4.94 -1.95 17.23
N PRO A 62 -3.98 -1.14 16.82
CA PRO A 62 -3.39 -1.24 15.50
C PRO A 62 -2.73 -2.60 15.25
N MET A 63 -2.75 -3.05 14.01
CA MET A 63 -1.97 -4.20 13.58
C MET A 63 -0.67 -3.70 12.96
N LYS A 64 0.45 -4.17 13.48
CA LYS A 64 1.78 -3.81 13.02
C LYS A 64 2.53 -5.05 12.52
N GLY A 65 3.73 -4.83 11.97
CA GLY A 65 4.59 -5.93 11.59
C GLY A 65 4.39 -6.45 10.16
N PHE A 66 3.65 -5.73 9.31
CA PHE A 66 3.60 -6.02 7.88
C PHE A 66 4.81 -5.37 7.23
N THR A 67 5.72 -6.17 6.70
CA THR A 67 6.94 -5.65 6.07
C THR A 67 7.17 -6.27 4.71
N THR A 68 7.73 -5.50 3.80
CA THR A 68 8.13 -5.97 2.48
C THR A 68 9.22 -5.06 1.94
N THR A 69 9.66 -5.32 0.73
CA THR A 69 10.67 -4.49 0.06
C THR A 69 10.18 -4.08 -1.32
N CYS A 70 10.77 -3.01 -1.84
CA CYS A 70 10.60 -2.61 -3.23
C CYS A 70 11.97 -2.22 -3.75
N GLU A 71 12.48 -2.96 -4.71
CA GLU A 71 13.80 -2.68 -5.27
C GLU A 71 13.79 -1.38 -6.07
N ASN A 72 14.98 -0.82 -6.25
CA ASN A 72 15.13 0.41 -7.01
C ASN A 72 14.63 0.25 -8.45
N GLU A 73 13.98 1.28 -8.95
CA GLU A 73 13.39 1.32 -10.28
C GLU A 73 12.40 0.19 -10.52
N ARG A 74 11.64 -0.12 -9.46
CA ARG A 74 10.58 -1.14 -9.51
C ARG A 74 9.32 -0.62 -8.86
N THR A 75 8.22 -1.25 -9.21
CA THR A 75 6.95 -1.10 -8.52
C THR A 75 6.63 -2.37 -7.73
N ASN A 76 5.91 -2.22 -6.65
CA ASN A 76 5.39 -3.35 -5.88
C ASN A 76 3.94 -3.07 -5.52
N HIS A 77 3.03 -3.89 -6.03
CA HIS A 77 1.60 -3.79 -5.73
C HIS A 77 1.31 -4.75 -4.58
N ILE A 78 1.25 -4.21 -3.38
CA ILE A 78 1.12 -4.99 -2.15
C ILE A 78 -0.36 -5.30 -1.93
N ARG A 79 -0.74 -6.55 -2.08
CA ARG A 79 -2.12 -7.01 -1.90
C ARG A 79 -2.44 -7.09 -0.41
N LEU A 80 -3.34 -6.24 0.06
CA LEU A 80 -3.70 -6.17 1.47
C LEU A 80 -4.54 -7.37 1.93
N ASP A 81 -5.17 -8.08 1.01
CA ASP A 81 -5.91 -9.30 1.34
C ASP A 81 -5.01 -10.52 1.49
N LYS A 82 -3.74 -10.42 1.10
CA LYS A 82 -2.80 -11.56 1.11
C LYS A 82 -1.65 -11.41 2.07
N ILE A 83 -1.30 -10.19 2.45
CA ILE A 83 -0.16 -9.98 3.35
C ILE A 83 -0.46 -10.50 4.75
N GLU A 84 0.60 -10.93 5.42
CA GLU A 84 0.56 -11.35 6.81
C GLU A 84 1.61 -10.56 7.59
N ASN A 85 1.31 -10.27 8.83
CA ASN A 85 2.27 -9.61 9.70
C ASN A 85 3.24 -10.64 10.30
N ASP A 86 4.12 -10.19 11.19
CA ASP A 86 5.12 -11.03 11.83
C ASP A 86 4.53 -12.09 12.77
N ARG A 87 3.22 -12.04 13.04
CA ARG A 87 2.49 -13.05 13.81
C ARG A 87 1.65 -13.95 12.93
N GLY A 88 1.75 -13.82 11.61
CA GLY A 88 0.94 -14.60 10.67
C GLY A 88 -0.51 -14.13 10.58
N GLU A 89 -0.79 -12.92 11.03
CA GLU A 89 -2.16 -12.37 11.03
C GLU A 89 -2.42 -11.62 9.74
N LYS A 90 -3.65 -11.71 9.24
CA LYS A 90 -4.12 -10.98 8.07
C LYS A 90 -5.03 -9.83 8.48
N ILE A 91 -5.14 -8.83 7.60
CA ILE A 91 -6.08 -7.73 7.79
C ILE A 91 -7.51 -8.28 7.69
N PRO A 92 -8.37 -7.98 8.67
CA PRO A 92 -9.74 -8.51 8.64
C PRO A 92 -10.56 -7.86 7.53
N ARG A 93 -11.53 -8.61 7.01
CA ARG A 93 -12.52 -8.10 6.06
C ARG A 93 -13.71 -7.52 6.82
N GLU A 94 -14.52 -6.70 6.15
CA GLU A 94 -15.74 -6.09 6.68
C GLU A 94 -15.48 -5.16 7.87
N VAL A 95 -14.27 -4.63 7.98
CA VAL A 95 -13.87 -3.71 9.04
C VAL A 95 -13.22 -2.49 8.41
N PRO A 96 -13.69 -1.26 8.70
CA PRO A 96 -13.01 -0.07 8.20
C PRO A 96 -11.65 0.09 8.87
N TYR A 97 -10.67 0.52 8.10
CA TYR A 97 -9.32 0.72 8.60
C TYR A 97 -8.62 1.88 7.89
N ALA A 98 -7.50 2.29 8.44
CA ALA A 98 -6.57 3.22 7.81
C ALA A 98 -5.20 2.57 7.71
N ILE A 99 -4.40 3.09 6.80
CA ILE A 99 -3.10 2.50 6.47
C ILE A 99 -2.03 3.57 6.61
N VAL A 100 -0.95 3.24 7.31
CA VAL A 100 0.28 4.04 7.29
C VAL A 100 1.37 3.20 6.65
N VAL A 101 2.01 3.77 5.63
CA VAL A 101 3.11 3.13 4.91
C VAL A 101 4.37 3.91 5.21
N GLU A 102 5.38 3.23 5.75
CA GLU A 102 6.67 3.84 6.07
C GLU A 102 7.77 3.17 5.28
N SER A 103 8.75 3.95 4.86
CA SER A 103 9.89 3.44 4.10
C SER A 103 11.17 4.14 4.60
N ASP A 104 12.28 3.42 4.54
CA ASP A 104 13.59 3.99 4.87
C ASP A 104 14.13 4.91 3.77
N VAL A 105 13.55 4.86 2.58
CA VAL A 105 13.89 5.76 1.47
C VAL A 105 12.60 6.35 0.89
N PRO A 106 12.67 7.52 0.23
CA PRO A 106 11.47 8.10 -0.39
C PRO A 106 10.86 7.18 -1.44
N ILE A 107 9.55 7.04 -1.39
CA ILE A 107 8.75 6.25 -2.32
C ILE A 107 7.49 7.02 -2.70
N VAL A 108 6.81 6.59 -3.74
CA VAL A 108 5.48 7.11 -4.11
C VAL A 108 4.47 6.01 -3.85
N VAL A 109 3.35 6.36 -3.23
CA VAL A 109 2.32 5.40 -2.84
C VAL A 109 0.96 5.80 -3.37
N GLN A 110 0.29 4.86 -4.01
CA GLN A 110 -1.12 4.96 -4.37
C GLN A 110 -1.89 3.82 -3.74
N HIS A 111 -3.19 3.99 -3.65
CA HIS A 111 -4.09 3.01 -3.06
C HIS A 111 -5.15 2.61 -4.10
N THR A 112 -5.33 1.32 -4.28
CA THR A 112 -6.32 0.77 -5.21
C THR A 112 -7.30 -0.09 -4.44
N ARG A 113 -8.58 0.08 -4.76
CA ARG A 113 -9.65 -0.77 -4.22
C ARG A 113 -10.40 -1.41 -5.37
N MET A 114 -10.60 -2.72 -5.28
CA MET A 114 -11.48 -3.47 -6.17
C MET A 114 -12.59 -4.09 -5.33
N ASP A 115 -13.83 -3.73 -5.66
CA ASP A 115 -15.01 -4.29 -5.00
C ASP A 115 -15.82 -5.06 -6.04
N VAL A 116 -15.96 -6.35 -5.83
CA VAL A 116 -16.71 -7.26 -6.69
C VAL A 116 -17.80 -7.98 -5.89
N SER A 117 -18.33 -7.31 -4.86
CA SER A 117 -19.42 -7.85 -4.05
C SER A 117 -20.70 -8.02 -4.87
N GLN A 118 -20.80 -7.32 -5.99
CA GLN A 118 -21.88 -7.43 -6.97
C GLN A 118 -21.30 -7.92 -8.29
N ALA A 119 -22.19 -8.19 -9.26
CA ALA A 119 -21.77 -8.61 -10.60
C ALA A 119 -20.94 -7.53 -11.29
N GLU A 120 -21.26 -6.26 -11.05
CA GLU A 120 -20.50 -5.14 -11.59
C GLU A 120 -19.27 -4.90 -10.71
N MET A 121 -18.13 -4.77 -11.37
CA MET A 121 -16.88 -4.47 -10.70
C MET A 121 -16.76 -2.96 -10.44
N ALA A 122 -16.43 -2.59 -9.22
CA ALA A 122 -16.00 -1.23 -8.89
C ALA A 122 -14.49 -1.23 -8.64
N LEU A 123 -13.79 -0.37 -9.38
CA LEU A 123 -12.34 -0.24 -9.27
C LEU A 123 -11.98 1.23 -9.09
N MET A 124 -11.18 1.53 -8.08
CA MET A 124 -10.81 2.90 -7.78
C MET A 124 -9.34 2.95 -7.38
N THR A 125 -8.65 3.98 -7.84
CA THR A 125 -7.27 4.26 -7.44
C THR A 125 -7.17 5.69 -6.96
N THR A 126 -6.54 5.90 -5.83
CA THR A 126 -6.32 7.22 -5.26
C THR A 126 -4.87 7.40 -4.85
N LEU A 127 -4.45 8.67 -4.80
CA LEU A 127 -3.13 9.02 -4.29
C LEU A 127 -3.19 9.02 -2.76
N ALA A 128 -2.19 8.44 -2.12
CA ALA A 128 -2.07 8.52 -0.67
C ALA A 128 -1.61 9.92 -0.26
N TYR A 129 -1.85 10.27 0.98
CA TYR A 129 -1.42 11.54 1.56
C TYR A 129 -0.02 11.39 2.15
N SER A 130 0.78 12.41 1.95
CA SER A 130 2.13 12.44 2.50
C SER A 130 2.48 13.80 3.09
#